data_065b18ccf77d0bee09528ac92e9e774a
#
_entry.id   065b18ccf77d0bee09528ac92e9e774a
#
_cell.length_a   1.000
_cell.length_b   1.000
_cell.length_c   1.000
_cell.angle_alpha   90.00
_cell.angle_beta   90.00
_cell.angle_gamma   90.00
#
_symmetry.space_group_name_H-M   'P 1'
#
loop_
_entity.id
_entity.type
_entity.pdbx_description
1 polymer ?
#
loop_
_entity_poly.entity_id
_entity_poly.type
_entity_poly.pdbx_seq_one_letter_code
_entity_poly.pdbx_strand_id
1 'polypeptide(L)'
;KNGEKTYNNKKVNEEDMVTIKDIANITGVSPTTVANVIHGRTNKVSKENVERIQKALKENHYVPKLAQETMTRGKTRLIGVVIHTTKVYEDTTIADPFYGTIVGIIERELRKAGYYMLLYAEMDLDKIFQMSASWSVAGIITVTFAQKDYEKLRNLVDGCPVVGIDTYGKQDADIYNIGLDDLNGSYNLVNYLFQCGYEEILVLMEETAKGAELVRVEGYKMALRKNGREYQAKYHIYVDPADSEKRRKRLKELERFCGKNYAIFCVSDQLAARVMRSFQEDGYKIPDDIGIAGFDNNIYGTMLYPRLTTVNQDIPRKSEEAVKMLIDLIEGKEVRKKEVILPTQLVLRDSTR
;
A
#
# COMPACT_ATOMS: atom_id res chain seq x y z
N LYS A 1 9.02 -7.91 47.90
CA LYS A 1 8.19 -6.66 47.90
C LYS A 1 8.24 -6.14 46.47
N ASN A 2 7.33 -6.65 45.64
CA ASN A 2 7.10 -6.20 44.26
C ASN A 2 6.06 -5.08 44.29
N GLY A 3 6.45 -3.90 43.86
CA GLY A 3 5.54 -2.76 43.70
C GLY A 3 4.86 -2.86 42.34
N GLU A 4 3.64 -3.36 42.31
CA GLU A 4 2.75 -3.22 41.18
C GLU A 4 2.34 -1.75 41.04
N LYS A 5 2.77 -1.10 39.95
CA LYS A 5 2.22 0.17 39.50
C LYS A 5 0.87 -0.07 38.85
N THR A 6 -0.19 0.07 39.61
CA THR A 6 -1.57 0.15 39.10
C THR A 6 -1.70 1.40 38.21
N TYR A 7 -1.82 1.19 36.89
CA TYR A 7 -2.30 2.24 35.98
C TYR A 7 -3.79 2.48 36.26
N ASN A 8 -4.08 3.60 36.89
CA ASN A 8 -5.44 4.06 37.10
C ASN A 8 -6.03 4.49 35.74
N ASN A 9 -6.79 3.62 35.09
CA ASN A 9 -7.63 3.94 33.95
C ASN A 9 -8.81 4.81 34.43
N LYS A 10 -8.60 6.13 34.55
CA LYS A 10 -9.74 7.06 34.59
C LYS A 10 -10.42 6.99 33.23
N LYS A 11 -11.61 6.39 33.17
CA LYS A 11 -12.56 6.62 32.06
C LYS A 11 -12.75 8.13 31.94
N VAL A 12 -12.28 8.72 30.84
CA VAL A 12 -12.63 10.09 30.48
C VAL A 12 -14.10 10.03 30.09
N ASN A 13 -14.99 10.49 31.00
CA ASN A 13 -16.41 10.63 30.69
C ASN A 13 -16.56 11.70 29.60
N GLU A 14 -17.51 11.53 28.68
CA GLU A 14 -17.81 12.54 27.64
C GLU A 14 -18.20 13.92 28.26
N GLU A 15 -18.62 13.94 29.51
CA GLU A 15 -18.96 15.13 30.30
C GLU A 15 -17.73 15.95 30.71
N ASP A 16 -16.51 15.41 30.67
CA ASP A 16 -15.27 16.08 31.11
C ASP A 16 -14.54 16.79 29.93
N MET A 17 -15.06 16.77 28.72
CA MET A 17 -14.39 17.40 27.57
C MET A 17 -14.79 18.87 27.43
N VAL A 18 -13.81 19.77 27.58
CA VAL A 18 -13.98 21.22 27.41
C VAL A 18 -14.57 21.53 26.02
N THR A 19 -15.65 22.33 26.01
CA THR A 19 -16.37 22.71 24.78
C THR A 19 -16.02 24.15 24.34
N ILE A 20 -16.40 24.53 23.12
CA ILE A 20 -16.28 25.92 22.63
C ILE A 20 -17.03 26.88 23.56
N LYS A 21 -18.15 26.43 24.13
CA LYS A 21 -18.91 27.25 25.08
C LYS A 21 -18.14 27.49 26.37
N ASP A 22 -17.44 26.50 26.88
CA ASP A 22 -16.62 26.64 28.09
C ASP A 22 -15.46 27.60 27.86
N ILE A 23 -14.76 27.48 26.74
CA ILE A 23 -13.71 28.43 26.34
C ILE A 23 -14.28 29.84 26.17
N ALA A 24 -15.47 29.99 25.60
CA ALA A 24 -16.16 31.28 25.47
C ALA A 24 -16.46 31.89 26.83
N ASN A 25 -16.94 31.09 27.79
CA ASN A 25 -17.19 31.51 29.16
C ASN A 25 -15.90 31.94 29.90
N ILE A 26 -14.83 31.13 29.77
CA ILE A 26 -13.51 31.40 30.37
C ILE A 26 -12.92 32.72 29.85
N THR A 27 -13.08 32.95 28.55
CA THR A 27 -12.45 34.10 27.86
C THR A 27 -13.38 35.34 27.78
N GLY A 28 -14.63 35.21 28.18
CA GLY A 28 -15.60 36.34 28.16
C GLY A 28 -15.94 36.81 26.75
N VAL A 29 -15.88 35.95 25.75
CA VAL A 29 -16.24 36.26 24.37
C VAL A 29 -17.35 35.33 23.85
N SER A 30 -17.93 35.65 22.69
CA SER A 30 -18.96 34.78 22.12
C SER A 30 -18.35 33.45 21.62
N PRO A 31 -19.13 32.36 21.64
CA PRO A 31 -18.69 31.07 21.02
C PRO A 31 -18.27 31.22 19.56
N THR A 32 -18.90 32.13 18.81
CA THR A 32 -18.53 32.45 17.41
C THR A 32 -17.13 33.07 17.34
N THR A 33 -16.76 33.93 18.31
CA THR A 33 -15.42 34.54 18.38
C THR A 33 -14.35 33.45 18.63
N VAL A 34 -14.61 32.53 19.57
CA VAL A 34 -13.73 31.38 19.83
C VAL A 34 -13.60 30.53 18.60
N ALA A 35 -14.70 30.19 17.93
CA ALA A 35 -14.68 29.41 16.69
C ALA A 35 -13.87 30.09 15.56
N ASN A 36 -13.97 31.42 15.43
CA ASN A 36 -13.17 32.18 14.46
C ASN A 36 -11.66 32.06 14.74
N VAL A 37 -11.23 32.08 16.00
CA VAL A 37 -9.80 31.86 16.35
C VAL A 37 -9.35 30.45 16.09
N ILE A 38 -10.15 29.45 16.49
CA ILE A 38 -9.87 28.01 16.22
C ILE A 38 -9.69 27.78 14.70
N HIS A 39 -10.50 28.43 13.88
CA HIS A 39 -10.48 28.26 12.42
C HIS A 39 -9.55 29.24 11.69
N GLY A 40 -8.69 29.96 12.40
CA GLY A 40 -7.71 30.89 11.81
C GLY A 40 -8.31 32.16 11.18
N ARG A 41 -9.59 32.48 11.41
CA ARG A 41 -10.26 33.70 10.93
C ARG A 41 -9.99 34.89 11.85
N THR A 42 -8.72 35.13 12.15
CA THR A 42 -8.29 36.11 13.15
C THR A 42 -8.46 37.56 12.74
N ASN A 43 -8.64 37.83 11.44
CA ASN A 43 -8.92 39.18 10.92
C ASN A 43 -10.24 39.82 11.43
N LYS A 44 -11.12 39.02 12.01
CA LYS A 44 -12.39 39.46 12.61
C LYS A 44 -12.34 39.51 14.14
N VAL A 45 -11.18 39.32 14.78
CA VAL A 45 -10.99 39.26 16.22
C VAL A 45 -9.80 40.13 16.60
N SER A 46 -9.90 40.88 17.67
CA SER A 46 -8.77 41.71 18.16
C SER A 46 -7.59 40.84 18.56
N LYS A 47 -6.35 41.33 18.37
CA LYS A 47 -5.12 40.58 18.71
C LYS A 47 -5.13 40.09 20.16
N GLU A 48 -5.57 40.95 21.10
CA GLU A 48 -5.70 40.61 22.51
C GLU A 48 -6.64 39.44 22.77
N ASN A 49 -7.79 39.40 22.09
CA ASN A 49 -8.73 38.29 22.18
C ASN A 49 -8.18 37.03 21.55
N VAL A 50 -7.44 37.13 20.45
CA VAL A 50 -6.78 35.97 19.80
C VAL A 50 -5.80 35.31 20.77
N GLU A 51 -4.92 36.10 21.42
CA GLU A 51 -3.93 35.58 22.38
C GLU A 51 -4.61 34.95 23.61
N ARG A 52 -5.63 35.63 24.15
CA ARG A 52 -6.39 35.15 25.31
C ARG A 52 -7.11 33.84 25.02
N ILE A 53 -7.74 33.71 23.85
CA ILE A 53 -8.42 32.47 23.42
C ILE A 53 -7.41 31.35 23.17
N GLN A 54 -6.30 31.61 22.48
CA GLN A 54 -5.25 30.60 22.23
C GLN A 54 -4.65 30.09 23.54
N LYS A 55 -4.43 30.95 24.51
CA LYS A 55 -3.96 30.56 25.84
C LYS A 55 -4.99 29.67 26.54
N ALA A 56 -6.25 30.06 26.55
CA ALA A 56 -7.32 29.28 27.20
C ALA A 56 -7.52 27.91 26.54
N LEU A 57 -7.45 27.80 25.19
CA LEU A 57 -7.49 26.54 24.47
C LEU A 57 -6.36 25.60 24.89
N LYS A 58 -5.14 26.11 25.02
CA LYS A 58 -3.97 25.36 25.45
C LYS A 58 -4.04 24.90 26.91
N GLU A 59 -4.40 25.80 27.81
CA GLU A 59 -4.47 25.52 29.24
C GLU A 59 -5.57 24.53 29.62
N ASN A 60 -6.67 24.54 28.86
CA ASN A 60 -7.80 23.64 29.07
C ASN A 60 -7.76 22.40 28.16
N HIS A 61 -6.64 22.14 27.49
CA HIS A 61 -6.46 20.97 26.60
C HIS A 61 -7.61 20.78 25.60
N TYR A 62 -8.16 21.91 25.11
CA TYR A 62 -9.26 21.85 24.15
C TYR A 62 -8.83 21.16 22.85
N VAL A 63 -9.53 20.09 22.48
CA VAL A 63 -9.32 19.38 21.19
C VAL A 63 -10.59 19.57 20.35
N PRO A 64 -10.48 20.18 19.15
CA PRO A 64 -11.62 20.30 18.24
C PRO A 64 -12.19 18.91 17.89
N LYS A 65 -13.50 18.70 18.02
CA LYS A 65 -14.14 17.47 17.52
C LYS A 65 -14.12 17.50 15.99
N LEU A 66 -13.57 16.46 15.36
CA LEU A 66 -13.46 16.32 13.90
C LEU A 66 -14.82 16.53 13.20
N ALA A 67 -15.90 16.01 13.80
CA ALA A 67 -17.27 16.20 13.32
C ALA A 67 -17.72 17.67 13.29
N GLN A 68 -17.25 18.50 14.21
CA GLN A 68 -17.59 19.93 14.24
C GLN A 68 -16.82 20.74 13.18
N GLU A 69 -15.59 20.33 12.84
CA GLU A 69 -14.85 20.95 11.72
C GLU A 69 -15.52 20.68 10.37
N THR A 70 -16.06 19.47 10.19
CA THR A 70 -16.80 19.09 8.98
C THR A 70 -18.08 19.91 8.82
N MET A 71 -18.82 20.13 9.90
CA MET A 71 -20.06 20.94 9.90
C MET A 71 -19.80 22.44 9.63
N THR A 72 -18.67 22.98 10.07
CA THR A 72 -18.36 24.41 9.95
C THR A 72 -17.68 24.79 8.64
N ARG A 73 -16.96 23.87 8.00
CA ARG A 73 -16.21 24.11 6.74
C ARG A 73 -16.84 23.47 5.52
N GLY A 74 -17.85 22.60 5.68
CA GLY A 74 -18.49 21.88 4.59
C GLY A 74 -17.56 20.87 3.87
N LYS A 75 -16.33 20.64 4.39
CA LYS A 75 -15.36 19.70 3.82
C LYS A 75 -14.74 18.84 4.93
N THR A 76 -14.88 17.55 4.82
CA THR A 76 -14.20 16.59 5.69
C THR A 76 -12.69 16.59 5.43
N ARG A 77 -11.90 16.20 6.44
CA ARG A 77 -10.44 15.95 6.30
C ARG A 77 -10.11 14.46 6.34
N LEU A 78 -11.12 13.61 6.22
CA LEU A 78 -10.91 12.17 6.14
C LEU A 78 -10.63 11.76 4.69
N ILE A 79 -9.63 10.90 4.51
CA ILE A 79 -9.32 10.22 3.25
C ILE A 79 -9.53 8.73 3.46
N GLY A 80 -10.35 8.12 2.60
CA GLY A 80 -10.51 6.67 2.56
C GLY A 80 -9.31 6.02 1.86
N VAL A 81 -8.72 5.00 2.48
CA VAL A 81 -7.73 4.14 1.84
C VAL A 81 -8.30 2.74 1.80
N VAL A 82 -8.55 2.24 0.60
CA VAL A 82 -9.26 0.97 0.38
C VAL A 82 -8.33 -0.01 -0.31
N ILE A 83 -8.08 -1.14 0.32
CA ILE A 83 -7.26 -2.21 -0.21
C ILE A 83 -8.16 -3.36 -0.62
N HIS A 84 -8.14 -3.71 -1.91
CA HIS A 84 -8.74 -4.96 -2.37
C HIS A 84 -7.67 -6.04 -2.34
N THR A 85 -7.68 -6.85 -1.29
CA THR A 85 -6.79 -7.99 -1.19
C THR A 85 -7.35 -9.18 -1.97
N THR A 86 -6.48 -9.85 -2.72
CA THR A 86 -6.83 -11.07 -3.46
C THR A 86 -6.23 -12.31 -2.82
N LYS A 87 -5.48 -12.13 -1.74
CA LYS A 87 -4.75 -13.18 -1.03
C LYS A 87 -5.37 -13.43 0.34
N VAL A 88 -5.44 -14.68 0.72
CA VAL A 88 -5.74 -15.07 2.10
C VAL A 88 -4.45 -14.96 2.90
N TYR A 89 -4.36 -13.96 3.76
CA TYR A 89 -3.24 -13.82 4.68
C TYR A 89 -3.54 -14.57 5.98
N GLU A 90 -2.54 -15.28 6.49
CA GLU A 90 -2.66 -16.01 7.76
C GLU A 90 -2.95 -15.06 8.94
N ASP A 91 -2.44 -13.80 8.86
CA ASP A 91 -2.66 -12.77 9.86
C ASP A 91 -3.56 -11.64 9.31
N THR A 92 -2.93 -10.59 8.79
CA THR A 92 -3.61 -9.43 8.22
C THR A 92 -2.94 -8.97 6.93
N THR A 93 -3.71 -8.34 6.05
CA THR A 93 -3.18 -7.73 4.81
C THR A 93 -2.01 -6.78 5.09
N ILE A 94 -2.05 -6.04 6.21
CA ILE A 94 -1.02 -5.07 6.58
C ILE A 94 0.28 -5.72 7.03
N ALA A 95 0.26 -6.99 7.43
CA ALA A 95 1.48 -7.74 7.75
C ALA A 95 2.35 -8.03 6.51
N ASP A 96 1.78 -7.99 5.30
CA ASP A 96 2.57 -8.03 4.08
C ASP A 96 3.37 -6.72 3.94
N PRO A 97 4.70 -6.78 3.81
CA PRO A 97 5.56 -5.59 3.71
C PRO A 97 5.19 -4.63 2.57
N PHE A 98 4.63 -5.13 1.48
CA PHE A 98 4.15 -4.30 0.38
C PHE A 98 3.01 -3.38 0.84
N TYR A 99 1.93 -3.95 1.38
CA TYR A 99 0.78 -3.15 1.86
C TYR A 99 1.13 -2.32 3.09
N GLY A 100 1.88 -2.89 4.04
CA GLY A 100 2.30 -2.16 5.25
C GLY A 100 3.12 -0.92 4.92
N THR A 101 4.02 -1.00 3.94
CA THR A 101 4.83 0.14 3.49
C THR A 101 3.97 1.20 2.79
N ILE A 102 3.07 0.80 1.88
CA ILE A 102 2.14 1.72 1.21
C ILE A 102 1.30 2.49 2.23
N VAL A 103 0.65 1.76 3.15
CA VAL A 103 -0.22 2.36 4.18
C VAL A 103 0.55 3.34 5.07
N GLY A 104 1.75 2.95 5.53
CA GLY A 104 2.58 3.82 6.37
C GLY A 104 3.03 5.10 5.67
N ILE A 105 3.33 5.03 4.38
CA ILE A 105 3.73 6.22 3.61
C ILE A 105 2.51 7.10 3.30
N ILE A 106 1.38 6.52 2.89
CA ILE A 106 0.14 7.26 2.66
C ILE A 106 -0.26 8.02 3.94
N GLU A 107 -0.27 7.34 5.11
CA GLU A 107 -0.59 7.99 6.39
C GLU A 107 0.33 9.19 6.64
N ARG A 108 1.64 8.98 6.50
CA ARG A 108 2.64 10.03 6.70
C ARG A 108 2.40 11.25 5.81
N GLU A 109 2.14 11.04 4.54
CA GLU A 109 1.93 12.14 3.57
C GLU A 109 0.57 12.82 3.78
N LEU A 110 -0.49 12.08 4.06
CA LEU A 110 -1.80 12.65 4.41
C LEU A 110 -1.72 13.49 5.68
N ARG A 111 -1.04 13.02 6.72
CA ARG A 111 -0.84 13.76 7.98
C ARG A 111 -0.05 15.04 7.77
N LYS A 112 1.01 15.04 6.92
CA LYS A 112 1.73 16.26 6.52
C LYS A 112 0.82 17.28 5.84
N ALA A 113 -0.13 16.82 5.04
CA ALA A 113 -1.11 17.65 4.35
C ALA A 113 -2.32 18.03 5.22
N GLY A 114 -2.37 17.59 6.47
CA GLY A 114 -3.46 17.90 7.43
C GLY A 114 -4.72 17.07 7.22
N TYR A 115 -4.60 15.89 6.62
CA TYR A 115 -5.68 14.92 6.48
C TYR A 115 -5.48 13.73 7.43
N TYR A 116 -6.57 12.98 7.67
CA TYR A 116 -6.59 11.75 8.46
C TYR A 116 -6.99 10.58 7.57
N MET A 117 -6.43 9.41 7.84
CA MET A 117 -6.66 8.21 7.07
C MET A 117 -7.73 7.33 7.71
N LEU A 118 -8.68 6.87 6.89
CA LEU A 118 -9.62 5.81 7.21
C LEU A 118 -9.29 4.59 6.34
N LEU A 119 -8.72 3.54 6.95
CA LEU A 119 -8.25 2.35 6.25
C LEU A 119 -9.29 1.24 6.27
N TYR A 120 -9.54 0.63 5.12
CA TYR A 120 -10.36 -0.57 4.98
C TYR A 120 -9.72 -1.55 4.00
N ALA A 121 -9.45 -2.77 4.47
CA ALA A 121 -8.89 -3.85 3.66
C ALA A 121 -9.83 -5.06 3.70
N GLU A 122 -10.28 -5.54 2.54
CA GLU A 122 -11.26 -6.61 2.42
C GLU A 122 -11.09 -7.34 1.09
N MET A 123 -11.46 -8.62 1.04
CA MET A 123 -11.50 -9.43 -0.18
C MET A 123 -12.83 -9.30 -0.94
N ASP A 124 -13.89 -9.06 -0.22
CA ASP A 124 -15.24 -8.94 -0.76
C ASP A 124 -15.48 -7.53 -1.28
N LEU A 125 -15.53 -7.39 -2.61
CA LEU A 125 -15.77 -6.12 -3.29
C LEU A 125 -17.12 -5.49 -2.93
N ASP A 126 -18.16 -6.27 -2.68
CA ASP A 126 -19.48 -5.70 -2.35
C ASP A 126 -19.45 -5.04 -0.95
N LYS A 127 -18.72 -5.62 0.00
CA LYS A 127 -18.48 -4.97 1.29
C LYS A 127 -17.65 -3.70 1.14
N ILE A 128 -16.61 -3.72 0.30
CA ILE A 128 -15.82 -2.53 -0.03
C ILE A 128 -16.72 -1.43 -0.57
N PHE A 129 -17.57 -1.72 -1.53
CA PHE A 129 -18.47 -0.75 -2.14
C PHE A 129 -19.47 -0.19 -1.13
N GLN A 130 -20.10 -1.04 -0.30
CA GLN A 130 -21.02 -0.61 0.75
C GLN A 130 -20.37 0.31 1.76
N MET A 131 -19.19 -0.07 2.25
CA MET A 131 -18.45 0.75 3.21
C MET A 131 -18.02 2.09 2.62
N SER A 132 -17.43 2.08 1.42
CA SER A 132 -16.96 3.30 0.76
C SER A 132 -18.09 4.29 0.46
N ALA A 133 -19.27 3.79 0.07
CA ALA A 133 -20.45 4.62 -0.18
C ALA A 133 -21.03 5.24 1.09
N SER A 134 -20.80 4.61 2.26
CA SER A 134 -21.26 5.13 3.56
C SER A 134 -20.33 6.22 4.14
N TRP A 135 -19.14 6.39 3.56
CA TRP A 135 -18.15 7.32 4.09
C TRP A 135 -18.40 8.76 3.63
N SER A 136 -18.30 9.70 4.56
CA SER A 136 -18.18 11.11 4.25
C SER A 136 -16.70 11.50 4.23
N VAL A 137 -15.99 11.17 3.14
CA VAL A 137 -14.55 11.43 2.96
C VAL A 137 -14.30 12.49 1.89
N ALA A 138 -13.16 13.16 1.95
CA ALA A 138 -12.76 14.18 0.98
C ALA A 138 -12.23 13.55 -0.34
N GLY A 139 -11.76 12.31 -0.27
CA GLY A 139 -11.23 11.58 -1.39
C GLY A 139 -10.91 10.14 -1.00
N ILE A 140 -10.65 9.28 -1.99
CA ILE A 140 -10.36 7.86 -1.79
C ILE A 140 -9.08 7.48 -2.56
N ILE A 141 -8.19 6.72 -1.91
CA ILE A 141 -7.09 6.00 -2.55
C ILE A 141 -7.46 4.52 -2.58
N THR A 142 -7.47 3.91 -3.76
CA THR A 142 -7.64 2.46 -3.93
C THR A 142 -6.27 1.80 -4.16
N VAL A 143 -6.07 0.59 -3.63
CA VAL A 143 -4.83 -0.17 -3.81
C VAL A 143 -5.15 -1.55 -4.39
N THR A 144 -4.49 -1.91 -5.48
CA THR A 144 -4.60 -3.22 -6.17
C THR A 144 -6.00 -3.55 -6.71
N PHE A 145 -6.71 -2.55 -7.21
CA PHE A 145 -8.01 -2.73 -7.85
C PHE A 145 -7.87 -3.15 -9.31
N ALA A 146 -8.78 -4.01 -9.79
CA ALA A 146 -9.01 -4.11 -11.22
C ALA A 146 -9.71 -2.83 -11.72
N GLN A 147 -9.41 -2.40 -12.95
CA GLN A 147 -9.98 -1.18 -13.52
C GLN A 147 -11.50 -1.11 -13.43
N LYS A 148 -12.20 -2.21 -13.78
CA LYS A 148 -13.66 -2.28 -13.71
C LYS A 148 -14.23 -2.01 -12.31
N ASP A 149 -13.49 -2.46 -11.28
CA ASP A 149 -13.88 -2.30 -9.88
C ASP A 149 -13.59 -0.89 -9.38
N TYR A 150 -12.47 -0.28 -9.83
CA TYR A 150 -12.17 1.13 -9.63
C TYR A 150 -13.27 2.03 -10.25
N GLU A 151 -13.66 1.77 -11.51
CA GLU A 151 -14.71 2.54 -12.20
C GLU A 151 -16.06 2.40 -11.50
N LYS A 152 -16.40 1.20 -11.05
CA LYS A 152 -17.63 0.96 -10.26
C LYS A 152 -17.62 1.76 -8.96
N LEU A 153 -16.49 1.73 -8.22
CA LEU A 153 -16.35 2.51 -7.00
C LEU A 153 -16.47 4.01 -7.25
N ARG A 154 -15.73 4.53 -8.25
CA ARG A 154 -15.77 5.95 -8.62
C ARG A 154 -17.19 6.44 -8.94
N ASN A 155 -17.96 5.63 -9.66
CA ASN A 155 -19.35 5.97 -10.00
C ASN A 155 -20.28 5.93 -8.79
N LEU A 156 -19.97 5.08 -7.79
CA LEU A 156 -20.76 4.94 -6.58
C LEU A 156 -20.57 6.08 -5.59
N VAL A 157 -19.34 6.63 -5.53
CA VAL A 157 -18.97 7.73 -4.61
C VAL A 157 -19.06 9.10 -5.27
N ASP A 158 -20.04 9.32 -6.12
CA ASP A 158 -20.25 10.49 -6.98
C ASP A 158 -19.71 11.81 -6.41
N GLY A 159 -18.89 12.50 -7.24
CA GLY A 159 -18.23 13.76 -6.85
C GLY A 159 -17.05 13.62 -5.89
N CYS A 160 -16.74 12.43 -5.37
CA CYS A 160 -15.57 12.19 -4.53
C CYS A 160 -14.36 11.80 -5.40
N PRO A 161 -13.23 12.53 -5.34
CA PRO A 161 -12.03 12.16 -6.09
C PRO A 161 -11.51 10.77 -5.70
N VAL A 162 -11.19 9.93 -6.68
CA VAL A 162 -10.60 8.60 -6.49
C VAL A 162 -9.29 8.49 -7.25
N VAL A 163 -8.22 8.04 -6.57
CA VAL A 163 -6.92 7.75 -7.17
C VAL A 163 -6.54 6.30 -6.89
N GLY A 164 -6.13 5.57 -7.92
CA GLY A 164 -5.65 4.20 -7.81
C GLY A 164 -4.14 4.11 -7.60
N ILE A 165 -3.73 3.12 -6.84
CA ILE A 165 -2.37 2.60 -6.82
C ILE A 165 -2.45 1.17 -7.38
N ASP A 166 -1.69 0.91 -8.43
CA ASP A 166 -1.68 -0.39 -9.10
C ASP A 166 -3.09 -0.84 -9.52
N THR A 167 -3.78 0.04 -10.25
CA THR A 167 -5.03 -0.30 -10.94
C THR A 167 -4.69 -0.87 -12.31
N TYR A 168 -5.06 -2.13 -12.55
CA TYR A 168 -4.72 -2.84 -13.79
C TYR A 168 -5.98 -3.09 -14.64
N GLY A 169 -5.83 -2.83 -15.95
CA GLY A 169 -6.92 -3.02 -16.92
C GLY A 169 -6.52 -2.66 -18.34
N LYS A 170 -7.45 -2.06 -19.09
CA LYS A 170 -7.20 -1.61 -20.46
C LYS A 170 -6.32 -0.37 -20.48
N GLN A 171 -5.47 -0.27 -21.48
CA GLN A 171 -4.73 0.97 -21.76
C GLN A 171 -5.71 2.11 -22.13
N ASP A 172 -5.30 3.35 -21.91
CA ASP A 172 -6.08 4.57 -22.20
C ASP A 172 -7.41 4.70 -21.41
N ALA A 173 -7.50 4.09 -20.24
CA ALA A 173 -8.63 4.28 -19.35
C ALA A 173 -8.64 5.71 -18.76
N ASP A 174 -9.84 6.29 -18.64
CA ASP A 174 -10.03 7.58 -17.95
C ASP A 174 -10.01 7.40 -16.43
N ILE A 175 -8.86 7.01 -15.89
CA ILE A 175 -8.65 6.77 -14.46
C ILE A 175 -7.46 7.57 -13.93
N TYR A 176 -7.53 8.01 -12.68
CA TYR A 176 -6.37 8.55 -11.96
C TYR A 176 -5.63 7.38 -11.31
N ASN A 177 -4.41 7.10 -11.77
CA ASN A 177 -3.69 5.90 -11.35
C ASN A 177 -2.18 6.13 -11.28
N ILE A 178 -1.55 5.62 -10.23
CA ILE A 178 -0.11 5.48 -10.12
C ILE A 178 0.22 4.00 -10.24
N GLY A 179 0.74 3.62 -11.39
CA GLY A 179 1.12 2.24 -11.72
C GLY A 179 2.63 2.03 -11.79
N LEU A 180 3.02 0.82 -12.16
CA LEU A 180 4.41 0.41 -12.31
C LEU A 180 4.62 -0.25 -13.67
N ASP A 181 5.83 -0.13 -14.21
CA ASP A 181 6.24 -0.87 -15.41
C ASP A 181 6.65 -2.32 -15.07
N ASP A 182 5.66 -3.10 -14.58
CA ASP A 182 5.84 -4.50 -14.18
C ASP A 182 6.31 -5.38 -15.35
N LEU A 183 5.83 -5.08 -16.56
CA LEU A 183 6.17 -5.83 -17.77
C LEU A 183 7.67 -5.76 -18.03
N ASN A 184 8.23 -4.56 -18.14
CA ASN A 184 9.65 -4.38 -18.39
C ASN A 184 10.50 -4.77 -17.19
N GLY A 185 10.00 -4.57 -15.95
CA GLY A 185 10.69 -5.02 -14.74
C GLY A 185 10.98 -6.52 -14.75
N SER A 186 9.95 -7.32 -14.98
CA SER A 186 10.09 -8.78 -15.05
C SER A 186 10.83 -9.25 -16.30
N TYR A 187 10.60 -8.60 -17.45
CA TYR A 187 11.37 -8.87 -18.68
C TYR A 187 12.88 -8.66 -18.44
N ASN A 188 13.28 -7.55 -17.84
CA ASN A 188 14.69 -7.26 -17.58
C ASN A 188 15.30 -8.23 -16.56
N LEU A 189 14.58 -8.58 -15.50
CA LEU A 189 15.03 -9.55 -14.51
C LEU A 189 15.29 -10.93 -15.16
N VAL A 190 14.34 -11.41 -15.95
CA VAL A 190 14.46 -12.73 -16.58
C VAL A 190 15.57 -12.75 -17.63
N ASN A 191 15.73 -11.68 -18.41
CA ASN A 191 16.89 -11.55 -19.32
C ASN A 191 18.22 -11.57 -18.55
N TYR A 192 18.30 -10.88 -17.41
CA TYR A 192 19.49 -10.92 -16.56
C TYR A 192 19.79 -12.37 -16.09
N LEU A 193 18.79 -13.13 -15.68
CA LEU A 193 18.99 -14.52 -15.29
C LEU A 193 19.59 -15.38 -16.43
N PHE A 194 19.14 -15.20 -17.68
CA PHE A 194 19.76 -15.84 -18.84
C PHE A 194 21.20 -15.37 -19.08
N GLN A 195 21.50 -14.07 -18.87
CA GLN A 195 22.86 -13.54 -18.96
C GLN A 195 23.79 -14.11 -17.88
N CYS A 196 23.26 -14.48 -16.71
CA CYS A 196 23.99 -15.21 -15.67
C CYS A 196 24.27 -16.69 -16.05
N GLY A 197 23.80 -17.12 -17.20
CA GLY A 197 24.06 -18.49 -17.74
C GLY A 197 23.07 -19.53 -17.23
N TYR A 198 21.95 -19.16 -16.61
CA TYR A 198 20.91 -20.14 -16.31
C TYR A 198 20.26 -20.65 -17.60
N GLU A 199 20.07 -21.95 -17.68
CA GLU A 199 19.57 -22.61 -18.92
C GLU A 199 18.06 -22.56 -19.03
N GLU A 200 17.37 -22.70 -17.88
CA GLU A 200 15.93 -22.65 -17.78
C GLU A 200 15.54 -21.80 -16.57
N ILE A 201 14.45 -21.07 -16.73
CA ILE A 201 13.92 -20.21 -15.68
C ILE A 201 12.47 -20.60 -15.43
N LEU A 202 12.18 -20.97 -14.19
CA LEU A 202 10.82 -21.22 -13.74
C LEU A 202 10.18 -19.90 -13.30
N VAL A 203 8.89 -19.75 -13.51
CA VAL A 203 8.11 -18.68 -12.91
C VAL A 203 7.19 -19.25 -11.83
N LEU A 204 7.19 -18.64 -10.66
CA LEU A 204 6.40 -19.06 -9.52
C LEU A 204 5.47 -17.94 -9.07
N MET A 205 4.18 -18.26 -8.94
CA MET A 205 3.13 -17.37 -8.51
C MET A 205 2.07 -18.08 -7.65
N GLU A 206 1.20 -17.32 -7.02
CA GLU A 206 0.04 -17.88 -6.30
C GLU A 206 -1.11 -18.21 -7.25
N GLU A 207 -1.94 -19.22 -6.90
CA GLU A 207 -3.12 -19.62 -7.71
C GLU A 207 -4.14 -18.49 -7.86
N THR A 208 -4.19 -17.59 -6.88
CA THR A 208 -5.11 -16.44 -6.84
C THR A 208 -4.54 -15.16 -7.45
N ALA A 209 -3.35 -15.23 -8.05
CA ALA A 209 -2.64 -14.08 -8.62
C ALA A 209 -3.48 -13.30 -9.64
N LYS A 210 -3.43 -11.98 -9.56
CA LYS A 210 -4.18 -11.05 -10.42
C LYS A 210 -3.35 -9.78 -10.67
N GLY A 211 -3.84 -8.93 -11.57
CA GLY A 211 -3.26 -7.60 -11.81
C GLY A 211 -1.77 -7.65 -12.13
N ALA A 212 -0.94 -7.03 -11.30
CA ALA A 212 0.52 -6.92 -11.48
C ALA A 212 1.21 -8.25 -11.71
N GLU A 213 0.83 -9.28 -10.95
CA GLU A 213 1.49 -10.58 -11.03
C GLU A 213 1.31 -11.24 -12.41
N LEU A 214 0.13 -11.08 -13.02
CA LEU A 214 -0.11 -11.56 -14.39
C LEU A 214 0.71 -10.77 -15.41
N VAL A 215 0.86 -9.47 -15.23
CA VAL A 215 1.70 -8.62 -16.09
C VAL A 215 3.17 -9.03 -15.99
N ARG A 216 3.65 -9.36 -14.77
CA ARG A 216 5.00 -9.90 -14.54
C ARG A 216 5.24 -11.22 -15.28
N VAL A 217 4.23 -12.09 -15.33
CA VAL A 217 4.31 -13.34 -16.12
C VAL A 217 4.38 -13.05 -17.63
N GLU A 218 3.69 -12.04 -18.12
CA GLU A 218 3.84 -11.66 -19.55
C GLU A 218 5.24 -11.14 -19.85
N GLY A 219 5.87 -10.36 -18.97
CA GLY A 219 7.27 -9.96 -19.10
C GLY A 219 8.23 -11.17 -19.10
N TYR A 220 7.99 -12.15 -18.23
CA TYR A 220 8.71 -13.43 -18.25
C TYR A 220 8.59 -14.13 -19.62
N LYS A 221 7.37 -14.25 -20.17
CA LYS A 221 7.16 -14.85 -21.50
C LYS A 221 7.85 -14.07 -22.63
N MET A 222 7.87 -12.75 -22.54
CA MET A 222 8.61 -11.91 -23.48
C MET A 222 10.12 -12.19 -23.43
N ALA A 223 10.69 -12.31 -22.22
CA ALA A 223 12.11 -12.61 -22.05
C ALA A 223 12.46 -14.01 -22.57
N LEU A 224 11.61 -15.02 -22.38
CA LEU A 224 11.79 -16.35 -22.97
C LEU A 224 11.92 -16.24 -24.50
N ARG A 225 10.97 -15.58 -25.16
CA ARG A 225 11.00 -15.41 -26.64
C ARG A 225 12.28 -14.70 -27.10
N LYS A 226 12.70 -13.64 -26.36
CA LYS A 226 13.95 -12.92 -26.69
C LYS A 226 15.18 -13.81 -26.63
N ASN A 227 15.20 -14.80 -25.75
CA ASN A 227 16.31 -15.73 -25.55
C ASN A 227 16.13 -17.04 -26.34
N GLY A 228 15.23 -17.08 -27.34
CA GLY A 228 14.99 -18.26 -28.18
C GLY A 228 14.37 -19.45 -27.45
N ARG A 229 13.67 -19.17 -26.32
CA ARG A 229 12.98 -20.19 -25.52
C ARG A 229 11.48 -20.09 -25.70
N GLU A 230 10.80 -21.23 -25.69
CA GLU A 230 9.36 -21.31 -25.71
C GLU A 230 8.81 -21.40 -24.27
N TYR A 231 7.65 -20.78 -24.04
CA TYR A 231 6.93 -20.94 -22.79
C TYR A 231 6.47 -22.40 -22.64
N GLN A 232 6.80 -23.00 -21.51
CA GLN A 232 6.39 -24.35 -21.15
C GLN A 232 5.60 -24.33 -19.84
N ALA A 233 4.36 -24.84 -19.87
CA ALA A 233 3.48 -24.85 -18.70
C ALA A 233 4.08 -25.59 -17.48
N LYS A 234 4.97 -26.57 -17.72
CA LYS A 234 5.67 -27.30 -16.62
C LYS A 234 6.62 -26.43 -15.79
N TYR A 235 7.03 -25.26 -16.31
CA TYR A 235 7.89 -24.27 -15.64
C TYR A 235 7.08 -23.10 -15.04
N HIS A 236 5.77 -23.10 -15.26
CA HIS A 236 4.87 -22.15 -14.60
C HIS A 236 4.26 -22.81 -13.36
N ILE A 237 4.76 -22.43 -12.22
CA ILE A 237 4.47 -23.09 -10.95
C ILE A 237 3.46 -22.25 -10.17
N TYR A 238 2.40 -22.90 -9.73
CA TYR A 238 1.38 -22.31 -8.89
C TYR A 238 1.48 -22.88 -7.47
N VAL A 239 1.31 -22.02 -6.48
CA VAL A 239 1.26 -22.40 -5.06
C VAL A 239 -0.02 -21.89 -4.41
N ASP A 240 -0.54 -22.67 -3.48
CA ASP A 240 -1.73 -22.29 -2.71
C ASP A 240 -1.36 -21.18 -1.69
N PRO A 241 -2.00 -20.00 -1.72
CA PRO A 241 -1.70 -18.92 -0.80
C PRO A 241 -2.17 -19.20 0.64
N ALA A 242 -3.26 -19.94 0.81
CA ALA A 242 -3.92 -20.19 2.10
C ALA A 242 -3.44 -21.46 2.79
N ASP A 243 -3.15 -22.53 2.04
CA ASP A 243 -2.77 -23.83 2.59
C ASP A 243 -1.25 -23.98 2.66
N SER A 244 -0.71 -23.84 3.88
CA SER A 244 0.73 -23.94 4.12
C SER A 244 1.30 -25.35 3.82
N GLU A 245 0.53 -26.41 4.04
CA GLU A 245 0.99 -27.78 3.77
C GLU A 245 1.03 -28.09 2.29
N LYS A 246 -0.02 -27.73 1.54
CA LYS A 246 -0.02 -27.84 0.08
C LYS A 246 1.10 -27.03 -0.55
N ARG A 247 1.28 -25.78 -0.08
CA ARG A 247 2.38 -24.91 -0.53
C ARG A 247 3.73 -25.56 -0.28
N ARG A 248 3.99 -26.05 0.95
CA ARG A 248 5.23 -26.75 1.29
C ARG A 248 5.47 -27.97 0.41
N LYS A 249 4.45 -28.82 0.22
CA LYS A 249 4.54 -29.98 -0.67
C LYS A 249 4.90 -29.56 -2.10
N ARG A 250 4.25 -28.49 -2.60
CA ARG A 250 4.52 -27.98 -3.95
C ARG A 250 5.95 -27.43 -4.09
N LEU A 251 6.47 -26.75 -3.08
CA LEU A 251 7.85 -26.25 -3.07
C LEU A 251 8.86 -27.38 -3.06
N LYS A 252 8.62 -28.48 -2.32
CA LYS A 252 9.46 -29.68 -2.36
C LYS A 252 9.54 -30.33 -3.75
N GLU A 253 8.47 -30.28 -4.52
CA GLU A 253 8.51 -30.80 -5.90
C GLU A 253 9.49 -30.01 -6.80
N LEU A 254 9.86 -28.80 -6.43
CA LEU A 254 10.82 -27.96 -7.16
C LEU A 254 12.28 -28.37 -6.92
N GLU A 255 12.57 -29.13 -5.85
CA GLU A 255 13.91 -29.63 -5.54
C GLU A 255 14.50 -30.48 -6.69
N ARG A 256 13.65 -31.10 -7.51
CA ARG A 256 14.07 -31.82 -8.74
C ARG A 256 14.80 -30.95 -9.77
N PHE A 257 14.71 -29.64 -9.62
CA PHE A 257 15.39 -28.67 -10.49
C PHE A 257 16.72 -28.20 -9.92
N CYS A 258 17.02 -28.49 -8.64
CA CYS A 258 18.31 -28.18 -8.04
C CYS A 258 19.46 -28.92 -8.72
N GLY A 259 20.63 -28.29 -8.79
CA GLY A 259 21.81 -28.83 -9.46
C GLY A 259 21.74 -28.87 -10.99
N LYS A 260 20.70 -28.28 -11.61
CA LYS A 260 20.47 -28.30 -13.05
C LYS A 260 20.70 -26.98 -13.78
N ASN A 261 21.42 -26.07 -13.18
CA ASN A 261 21.68 -24.74 -13.75
C ASN A 261 20.37 -23.95 -14.05
N TYR A 262 19.39 -24.05 -13.16
CA TYR A 262 18.09 -23.41 -13.27
C TYR A 262 17.95 -22.24 -12.30
N ALA A 263 17.03 -21.32 -12.60
CA ALA A 263 16.62 -20.25 -11.67
C ALA A 263 15.10 -20.24 -11.51
N ILE A 264 14.63 -19.68 -10.39
CA ILE A 264 13.22 -19.42 -10.14
C ILE A 264 13.02 -17.92 -10.07
N PHE A 265 12.18 -17.40 -10.94
CA PHE A 265 11.60 -16.07 -10.82
C PHE A 265 10.31 -16.17 -10.02
N CYS A 266 10.32 -15.67 -8.79
CA CYS A 266 9.14 -15.51 -7.96
C CYS A 266 8.51 -14.14 -8.22
N VAL A 267 7.20 -14.10 -8.48
CA VAL A 267 6.52 -12.84 -8.83
C VAL A 267 6.43 -11.84 -7.66
N SER A 268 6.88 -12.22 -6.45
CA SER A 268 7.04 -11.32 -5.29
C SER A 268 8.21 -11.78 -4.40
N ASP A 269 8.78 -10.85 -3.64
CA ASP A 269 9.83 -11.14 -2.65
C ASP A 269 9.32 -12.04 -1.52
N GLN A 270 8.05 -11.95 -1.16
CA GLN A 270 7.45 -12.83 -0.16
C GLN A 270 7.46 -14.29 -0.61
N LEU A 271 7.11 -14.55 -1.87
CA LEU A 271 7.21 -15.91 -2.44
C LEU A 271 8.66 -16.37 -2.51
N ALA A 272 9.57 -15.50 -2.94
CA ALA A 272 10.99 -15.82 -2.98
C ALA A 272 11.52 -16.21 -1.60
N ALA A 273 11.13 -15.48 -0.54
CA ALA A 273 11.51 -15.79 0.84
C ALA A 273 11.03 -17.18 1.27
N ARG A 274 9.79 -17.55 0.92
CA ARG A 274 9.24 -18.88 1.23
C ARG A 274 9.98 -20.00 0.49
N VAL A 275 10.33 -19.78 -0.78
CA VAL A 275 11.13 -20.74 -1.58
C VAL A 275 12.51 -20.93 -0.99
N MET A 276 13.23 -19.81 -0.74
CA MET A 276 14.57 -19.83 -0.18
C MET A 276 14.60 -20.58 1.15
N ARG A 277 13.66 -20.27 2.04
CA ARG A 277 13.54 -20.97 3.33
C ARG A 277 13.33 -22.46 3.16
N SER A 278 12.38 -22.87 2.30
CA SER A 278 12.08 -24.29 2.06
C SER A 278 13.32 -25.04 1.58
N PHE A 279 14.05 -24.48 0.60
CA PHE A 279 15.24 -25.13 0.06
C PHE A 279 16.40 -25.18 1.05
N GLN A 280 16.60 -24.14 1.84
CA GLN A 280 17.64 -24.11 2.87
C GLN A 280 17.36 -25.11 4.01
N GLU A 281 16.08 -25.26 4.42
CA GLU A 281 15.68 -26.27 5.43
C GLU A 281 15.98 -27.72 4.94
N ASP A 282 15.92 -27.95 3.63
CA ASP A 282 16.24 -29.22 2.98
C ASP A 282 17.71 -29.32 2.52
N GLY A 283 18.56 -28.36 2.89
CA GLY A 283 20.03 -28.39 2.73
C GLY A 283 20.56 -27.87 1.38
N TYR A 284 19.73 -27.34 0.50
CA TYR A 284 20.15 -26.76 -0.78
C TYR A 284 20.83 -25.40 -0.61
N LYS A 285 21.81 -25.13 -1.44
CA LYS A 285 22.58 -23.87 -1.45
C LYS A 285 22.08 -22.94 -2.55
N ILE A 286 21.82 -21.70 -2.19
CA ILE A 286 21.45 -20.62 -3.10
C ILE A 286 22.64 -19.67 -3.16
N PRO A 287 23.17 -19.31 -4.35
CA PRO A 287 22.67 -19.65 -5.70
C PRO A 287 23.30 -20.92 -6.34
N ASP A 288 24.13 -21.70 -5.61
CA ASP A 288 24.95 -22.76 -6.17
C ASP A 288 24.10 -23.88 -6.82
N ASP A 289 23.09 -24.36 -6.10
CA ASP A 289 22.20 -25.42 -6.58
C ASP A 289 21.06 -24.87 -7.45
N ILE A 290 20.57 -23.67 -7.14
CA ILE A 290 19.51 -23.02 -7.89
C ILE A 290 19.50 -21.51 -7.59
N GLY A 291 19.35 -20.68 -8.64
CA GLY A 291 19.18 -19.24 -8.48
C GLY A 291 17.75 -18.87 -8.12
N ILE A 292 17.58 -17.87 -7.26
CA ILE A 292 16.26 -17.36 -6.89
C ILE A 292 16.23 -15.84 -7.03
N ALA A 293 15.19 -15.34 -7.71
CA ALA A 293 14.96 -13.90 -7.85
C ALA A 293 13.51 -13.56 -7.50
N GLY A 294 13.30 -12.37 -6.94
CA GLY A 294 12.01 -11.87 -6.50
C GLY A 294 11.56 -10.63 -7.28
N PHE A 295 10.51 -9.99 -6.75
CA PHE A 295 9.99 -8.71 -7.21
C PHE A 295 9.44 -7.97 -6.00
N ASP A 296 9.74 -6.71 -5.80
CA ASP A 296 9.26 -5.68 -4.87
C ASP A 296 10.40 -4.85 -4.27
N ASN A 297 11.55 -5.47 -3.98
CA ASN A 297 12.66 -4.91 -3.20
C ASN A 297 12.20 -4.46 -1.79
N ASN A 298 11.38 -5.26 -1.15
CA ASN A 298 10.93 -5.03 0.21
C ASN A 298 11.96 -5.54 1.25
N ILE A 299 11.59 -5.59 2.53
CA ILE A 299 12.48 -5.96 3.62
C ILE A 299 13.10 -7.37 3.45
N TYR A 300 12.40 -8.30 2.82
CA TYR A 300 12.92 -9.64 2.54
C TYR A 300 14.16 -9.57 1.65
N GLY A 301 14.23 -8.61 0.72
CA GLY A 301 15.37 -8.46 -0.18
C GLY A 301 16.71 -8.34 0.54
N THR A 302 16.73 -7.75 1.74
CA THR A 302 17.95 -7.49 2.51
C THR A 302 18.13 -8.38 3.73
N MET A 303 17.05 -8.91 4.31
CA MET A 303 17.09 -9.75 5.52
C MET A 303 17.32 -11.23 5.23
N LEU A 304 17.08 -11.69 4.01
CA LEU A 304 17.38 -13.06 3.62
C LEU A 304 18.89 -13.29 3.48
N TYR A 305 19.32 -14.53 3.64
CA TYR A 305 20.68 -14.95 3.35
C TYR A 305 20.63 -16.19 2.43
N PRO A 306 21.28 -16.13 1.25
CA PRO A 306 21.87 -14.95 0.61
C PRO A 306 20.85 -13.83 0.37
N ARG A 307 21.30 -12.57 0.23
CA ARG A 307 20.42 -11.44 -0.06
C ARG A 307 19.75 -11.61 -1.42
N LEU A 308 18.48 -11.28 -1.51
CA LEU A 308 17.65 -11.57 -2.67
C LEU A 308 17.87 -10.57 -3.82
N THR A 309 18.22 -11.07 -5.01
CA THR A 309 18.12 -10.34 -6.28
C THR A 309 16.65 -10.10 -6.60
N THR A 310 16.27 -8.87 -6.91
CA THR A 310 14.87 -8.48 -7.05
C THR A 310 14.68 -7.26 -7.96
N VAL A 311 13.44 -6.88 -8.23
CA VAL A 311 13.06 -5.65 -8.93
C VAL A 311 12.50 -4.64 -7.94
N ASN A 312 13.02 -3.43 -7.93
CA ASN A 312 12.54 -2.34 -7.08
C ASN A 312 11.27 -1.70 -7.66
N GLN A 313 10.24 -1.60 -6.83
CA GLN A 313 8.96 -0.96 -7.15
C GLN A 313 8.90 0.54 -6.80
N ASP A 314 9.87 1.07 -6.06
CA ASP A 314 9.84 2.43 -5.52
C ASP A 314 8.48 2.77 -4.84
N ILE A 315 8.07 1.90 -3.92
CA ILE A 315 6.81 2.06 -3.16
C ILE A 315 6.67 3.45 -2.52
N PRO A 316 7.74 4.05 -1.94
CA PRO A 316 7.67 5.41 -1.42
C PRO A 316 7.16 6.42 -2.44
N ARG A 317 7.81 6.50 -3.59
CA ARG A 317 7.42 7.43 -4.65
C ARG A 317 6.00 7.17 -5.17
N LYS A 318 5.64 5.90 -5.35
CA LYS A 318 4.29 5.50 -5.76
C LYS A 318 3.22 6.06 -4.81
N SER A 319 3.42 5.90 -3.51
CA SER A 319 2.49 6.37 -2.48
C SER A 319 2.45 7.90 -2.37
N GLU A 320 3.61 8.57 -2.45
CA GLU A 320 3.72 10.04 -2.42
C GLU A 320 3.02 10.69 -3.62
N GLU A 321 3.22 10.16 -4.83
CA GLU A 321 2.56 10.64 -6.04
C GLU A 321 1.02 10.43 -5.98
N ALA A 322 0.55 9.32 -5.42
CA ALA A 322 -0.88 9.06 -5.27
C ALA A 322 -1.54 10.05 -4.30
N VAL A 323 -0.92 10.31 -3.15
CA VAL A 323 -1.43 11.30 -2.18
C VAL A 323 -1.41 12.70 -2.78
N LYS A 324 -0.32 13.09 -3.45
CA LYS A 324 -0.22 14.38 -4.12
C LYS A 324 -1.32 14.55 -5.18
N MET A 325 -1.50 13.56 -6.04
CA MET A 325 -2.53 13.57 -7.08
C MET A 325 -3.94 13.73 -6.47
N LEU A 326 -4.24 12.98 -5.40
CA LEU A 326 -5.53 13.07 -4.71
C LEU A 326 -5.76 14.46 -4.11
N ILE A 327 -4.76 15.03 -3.45
CA ILE A 327 -4.86 16.37 -2.86
C ILE A 327 -5.07 17.43 -3.94
N ASP A 328 -4.35 17.36 -5.05
CA ASP A 328 -4.52 18.28 -6.17
C ASP A 328 -5.96 18.23 -6.73
N LEU A 329 -6.55 17.03 -6.82
CA LEU A 329 -7.96 16.85 -7.21
C LEU A 329 -8.94 17.44 -6.18
N ILE A 330 -8.71 17.22 -4.88
CA ILE A 330 -9.55 17.78 -3.79
C ILE A 330 -9.53 19.31 -3.80
N GLU A 331 -8.38 19.90 -4.11
CA GLU A 331 -8.19 21.35 -4.20
C GLU A 331 -8.69 21.96 -5.52
N GLY A 332 -9.16 21.11 -6.45
CA GLY A 332 -9.66 21.56 -7.77
C GLY A 332 -8.54 21.99 -8.74
N LYS A 333 -7.31 21.54 -8.52
CA LYS A 333 -6.20 21.78 -9.42
C LYS A 333 -6.28 20.87 -10.65
N GLU A 334 -5.76 21.35 -11.76
CA GLU A 334 -5.67 20.55 -12.98
C GLU A 334 -4.63 19.43 -12.85
N VAL A 335 -5.06 18.17 -12.96
CA VAL A 335 -4.17 17.01 -13.06
C VAL A 335 -4.04 16.62 -14.53
N ARG A 336 -2.97 17.08 -15.18
CA ARG A 336 -2.74 16.87 -16.62
C ARG A 336 -2.45 15.42 -16.98
N LYS A 337 -1.70 14.72 -16.14
CA LYS A 337 -1.34 13.30 -16.35
C LYS A 337 -2.13 12.44 -15.37
N LYS A 338 -3.22 11.85 -15.86
CA LYS A 338 -4.11 11.01 -15.05
C LYS A 338 -3.47 9.67 -14.68
N GLU A 339 -2.72 9.08 -15.60
CA GLU A 339 -2.00 7.83 -15.38
C GLU A 339 -0.49 8.08 -15.35
N VAL A 340 0.16 7.69 -14.26
CA VAL A 340 1.60 7.79 -14.06
C VAL A 340 2.16 6.39 -13.88
N ILE A 341 2.93 5.91 -14.84
CA ILE A 341 3.63 4.61 -14.76
C ILE A 341 5.07 4.88 -14.32
N LEU A 342 5.44 4.36 -13.16
CA LEU A 342 6.78 4.49 -12.61
C LEU A 342 7.71 3.43 -13.23
N PRO A 343 8.98 3.78 -13.52
CA PRO A 343 9.95 2.81 -13.97
C PRO A 343 10.35 1.86 -12.84
N THR A 344 10.77 0.67 -13.23
CA THR A 344 11.37 -0.33 -12.33
C THR A 344 12.90 -0.26 -12.39
N GLN A 345 13.55 -0.78 -11.36
CA GLN A 345 15.00 -0.92 -11.30
C GLN A 345 15.37 -2.33 -10.83
N LEU A 346 16.26 -3.00 -11.57
CA LEU A 346 16.83 -4.28 -11.15
C LEU A 346 17.84 -4.06 -10.01
N VAL A 347 17.70 -4.84 -8.94
CA VAL A 347 18.58 -4.80 -7.77
C VAL A 347 19.29 -6.14 -7.62
N LEU A 348 20.54 -6.18 -8.06
CA LEU A 348 21.36 -7.38 -8.05
C LEU A 348 21.91 -7.64 -6.65
N ARG A 349 21.83 -8.89 -6.20
CA ARG A 349 22.34 -9.37 -4.92
C ARG A 349 22.86 -10.80 -5.04
N ASP A 350 22.91 -11.51 -3.92
CA ASP A 350 23.68 -12.74 -3.76
C ASP A 350 22.88 -14.03 -4.05
N SER A 351 21.58 -13.95 -4.29
CA SER A 351 20.70 -15.13 -4.54
C SER A 351 20.72 -15.61 -6.00
N THR A 352 21.46 -14.91 -6.86
CA THR A 352 21.74 -15.27 -8.26
C THR A 352 23.24 -15.12 -8.52
N ARG A 353 23.72 -15.74 -9.62
CA ARG A 353 25.15 -15.66 -10.02
C ARG A 353 25.50 -14.30 -10.57
#